data_05b6316673baa18967f6590205682ee4
#
_entry.id   05b6316673baa18967f6590205682ee4
#
_cell.length_a   1.000
_cell.length_b   1.000
_cell.length_c   1.000
_cell.angle_alpha   90.00
_cell.angle_beta   90.00
_cell.angle_gamma   90.00
#
_symmetry.space_group_name_H-M   'P 1'
#
loop_
_entity.id
_entity.type
_entity.pdbx_description
1 polymer ?
#
loop_
_entity_poly.entity_id
_entity_poly.type
_entity_poly.pdbx_seq_one_letter_code
_entity_poly.pdbx_strand_id
1 'polypeptide(L)'
;MNKEKIKLFLVDDDAVFLKSLEIEFLQHADFIIKTFATGESCIENLQHNPDVIILDYHLDGIEKNAMNGVEALDRIKAAYPDIPVVMLSSQDKIDVAINCMHHRAFDYVVKSETAFIRLQQIITNIFNFKKMEKTLNWYMERA
;
A
#
# COMPACT_ATOMS: atom_id res chain seq x y z
N MET A 1 17.63 -6.14 -20.80
CA MET A 1 16.89 -6.82 -19.73
C MET A 1 15.76 -5.95 -19.25
N ASN A 2 14.55 -6.43 -19.37
CA ASN A 2 13.38 -5.68 -18.93
C ASN A 2 13.24 -5.82 -17.42
N LYS A 3 13.54 -4.74 -16.70
CA LYS A 3 13.13 -4.67 -15.31
C LYS A 3 11.62 -4.51 -15.26
N GLU A 4 10.95 -5.41 -14.61
CA GLU A 4 9.54 -5.25 -14.32
C GLU A 4 9.36 -4.03 -13.40
N LYS A 5 8.50 -3.12 -13.82
CA LYS A 5 8.15 -1.97 -12.99
C LYS A 5 7.19 -2.39 -11.90
N ILE A 6 7.37 -1.83 -10.73
CA ILE A 6 6.51 -2.04 -9.58
C ILE A 6 5.28 -1.14 -9.71
N LYS A 7 4.11 -1.75 -9.74
CA LYS A 7 2.86 -1.01 -9.81
C LYS A 7 2.39 -0.67 -8.40
N LEU A 8 2.36 0.61 -8.09
CA LEU A 8 2.10 1.13 -6.76
C LEU A 8 0.86 2.02 -6.78
N PHE A 9 -0.12 1.71 -5.92
CA PHE A 9 -1.28 2.56 -5.69
C PHE A 9 -1.07 3.36 -4.41
N LEU A 10 -1.22 4.68 -4.51
CA LEU A 10 -1.15 5.60 -3.38
C LEU A 10 -2.54 6.18 -3.14
N VAL A 11 -3.09 6.00 -1.95
CA VAL A 11 -4.44 6.42 -1.61
C VAL A 11 -4.38 7.35 -0.39
N ASP A 12 -4.69 8.62 -0.59
CA ASP A 12 -4.67 9.64 0.45
C ASP A 12 -5.57 10.81 0.04
N ASP A 13 -6.40 11.30 0.95
CA ASP A 13 -7.25 12.45 0.67
C ASP A 13 -6.52 13.80 0.83
N ASP A 14 -5.32 13.80 1.41
CA ASP A 14 -4.44 14.97 1.45
C ASP A 14 -3.66 15.07 0.14
N ALA A 15 -4.12 15.94 -0.75
CA ALA A 15 -3.55 16.07 -2.09
C ALA A 15 -2.08 16.50 -2.07
N VAL A 16 -1.68 17.33 -1.11
CA VAL A 16 -0.29 17.80 -1.00
C VAL A 16 0.62 16.66 -0.58
N PHE A 17 0.23 15.91 0.44
CA PHE A 17 1.01 14.74 0.90
C PHE A 17 1.11 13.69 -0.20
N LEU A 18 0.01 13.40 -0.85
CA LEU A 18 -0.07 12.42 -1.94
C LEU A 18 0.88 12.77 -3.08
N LYS A 19 0.89 14.04 -3.50
CA LYS A 19 1.75 14.50 -4.58
C LYS A 19 3.23 14.46 -4.17
N SER A 20 3.53 14.85 -2.96
CA SER A 20 4.86 14.80 -2.39
C SER A 20 5.41 13.36 -2.39
N LEU A 21 4.60 12.41 -1.96
CA LEU A 21 4.98 11.02 -1.91
C LEU A 21 5.19 10.44 -3.32
N GLU A 22 4.31 10.77 -4.26
CA GLU A 22 4.45 10.39 -5.66
C GLU A 22 5.76 10.86 -6.25
N ILE A 23 6.11 12.13 -6.04
CA ILE A 23 7.35 12.72 -6.55
C ILE A 23 8.56 11.98 -5.99
N GLU A 24 8.57 11.68 -4.69
CA GLU A 24 9.68 10.97 -4.08
C GLU A 24 9.86 9.57 -4.66
N PHE A 25 8.79 8.83 -4.85
CA PHE A 25 8.86 7.50 -5.44
C PHE A 25 9.34 7.53 -6.89
N LEU A 26 8.93 8.53 -7.66
CA LEU A 26 9.32 8.66 -9.08
C LEU A 26 10.81 8.96 -9.25
N GLN A 27 11.47 9.49 -8.22
CA GLN A 27 12.92 9.75 -8.25
C GLN A 27 13.75 8.49 -8.03
N HIS A 28 13.14 7.45 -7.47
CA HIS A 28 13.85 6.23 -7.07
C HIS A 28 13.27 5.02 -7.79
N ALA A 29 13.87 4.57 -8.84
CA ALA A 29 13.56 3.31 -9.47
C ALA A 29 12.29 3.27 -10.33
N ASP A 30 11.96 2.10 -10.73
CA ASP A 30 11.03 1.76 -11.78
C ASP A 30 9.62 1.54 -11.22
N PHE A 31 8.97 2.62 -10.79
CA PHE A 31 7.59 2.54 -10.32
C PHE A 31 6.61 3.01 -11.38
N ILE A 32 5.49 2.32 -11.48
CA ILE A 32 4.29 2.82 -12.14
C ILE A 32 3.34 3.20 -11.03
N ILE A 33 3.02 4.49 -10.89
CA ILE A 33 2.26 4.99 -9.75
C ILE A 33 0.90 5.49 -10.22
N LYS A 34 -0.15 5.06 -9.52
CA LYS A 34 -1.49 5.63 -9.63
C LYS A 34 -1.91 6.18 -8.28
N THR A 35 -2.50 7.35 -8.28
CA THR A 35 -2.92 8.04 -7.07
C THR A 35 -4.44 8.13 -7.01
N PHE A 36 -4.99 8.00 -5.81
CA PHE A 36 -6.43 8.06 -5.56
C PHE A 36 -6.70 8.91 -4.32
N ALA A 37 -7.72 9.72 -4.38
CA ALA A 37 -8.13 10.56 -3.25
C ALA A 37 -9.08 9.84 -2.29
N THR A 38 -9.68 8.73 -2.70
CA THR A 38 -10.66 7.97 -1.91
C THR A 38 -10.39 6.48 -2.01
N GLY A 39 -10.86 5.74 -1.01
CA GLY A 39 -10.81 4.28 -1.03
C GLY A 39 -11.67 3.70 -2.15
N GLU A 40 -12.83 4.31 -2.41
CA GLU A 40 -13.75 3.90 -3.47
C GLU A 40 -13.07 3.90 -4.83
N SER A 41 -12.38 4.99 -5.18
CA SER A 41 -11.63 5.10 -6.43
C SER A 41 -10.56 4.02 -6.56
N CYS A 42 -9.84 3.75 -5.48
CA CYS A 42 -8.82 2.71 -5.46
C CYS A 42 -9.45 1.34 -5.75
N ILE A 43 -10.54 1.01 -5.06
CA ILE A 43 -11.22 -0.27 -5.19
C ILE A 43 -11.74 -0.48 -6.61
N GLU A 44 -12.27 0.56 -7.25
CA GLU A 44 -12.74 0.52 -8.63
C GLU A 44 -11.62 0.21 -9.64
N ASN A 45 -10.38 0.38 -9.25
CA ASN A 45 -9.21 0.20 -10.11
C ASN A 45 -8.35 -1.02 -9.76
N LEU A 46 -8.81 -1.89 -8.87
CA LEU A 46 -8.05 -3.06 -8.43
C LEU A 46 -7.80 -4.08 -9.56
N GLN A 47 -8.62 -4.08 -10.60
CA GLN A 47 -8.42 -4.93 -11.77
C GLN A 47 -7.11 -4.64 -12.52
N HIS A 48 -6.49 -3.50 -12.26
CA HIS A 48 -5.18 -3.18 -12.82
C HIS A 48 -4.01 -3.84 -12.08
N ASN A 49 -4.31 -4.63 -11.08
CA ASN A 49 -3.34 -5.49 -10.37
C ASN A 49 -2.14 -4.74 -9.79
N PRO A 50 -2.36 -3.82 -8.82
CA PRO A 50 -1.23 -3.20 -8.16
C PRO A 50 -0.41 -4.23 -7.39
N ASP A 51 0.90 -4.04 -7.34
CA ASP A 51 1.80 -4.89 -6.55
C ASP A 51 1.75 -4.56 -5.06
N VAL A 52 1.51 -3.29 -4.74
CA VAL A 52 1.42 -2.78 -3.37
C VAL A 52 0.44 -1.63 -3.35
N ILE A 53 -0.35 -1.54 -2.29
CA ILE A 53 -1.23 -0.40 -2.04
C ILE A 53 -0.76 0.28 -0.75
N ILE A 54 -0.52 1.59 -0.83
CA ILE A 54 -0.26 2.43 0.35
C ILE A 54 -1.54 3.21 0.61
N LEU A 55 -2.16 2.99 1.76
CA LEU A 55 -3.52 3.39 2.06
C LEU A 55 -3.56 4.26 3.32
N ASP A 56 -4.07 5.48 3.19
CA ASP A 56 -4.25 6.37 4.33
C ASP A 56 -5.33 5.83 5.28
N TYR A 57 -5.08 5.93 6.56
CA TYR A 57 -6.02 5.53 7.60
C TYR A 57 -7.24 6.46 7.64
N HIS A 58 -7.05 7.75 7.38
CA HIS A 58 -8.10 8.76 7.39
C HIS A 58 -8.48 9.19 5.98
N LEU A 59 -9.43 8.50 5.37
CA LEU A 59 -9.92 8.80 4.02
C LEU A 59 -11.26 9.51 3.99
N ASP A 60 -11.86 9.75 5.14
CA ASP A 60 -13.13 10.44 5.30
C ASP A 60 -12.98 11.88 5.84
N GLY A 61 -11.77 12.40 5.83
CA GLY A 61 -11.47 13.72 6.35
C GLY A 61 -12.02 14.87 5.53
N ILE A 62 -12.05 14.73 4.21
CA ILE A 62 -12.56 15.74 3.28
C ILE A 62 -14.00 15.42 2.89
N GLU A 63 -14.27 14.22 2.44
CA GLU A 63 -15.61 13.74 2.13
C GLU A 63 -16.11 12.85 3.26
N LYS A 64 -17.03 13.35 4.09
CA LYS A 64 -17.52 12.63 5.27
C LYS A 64 -18.28 11.34 4.94
N ASN A 65 -18.82 11.25 3.74
CA ASN A 65 -19.52 10.04 3.28
C ASN A 65 -18.60 9.02 2.64
N ALA A 66 -17.32 9.35 2.45
CA ALA A 66 -16.34 8.42 1.92
C ALA A 66 -16.02 7.35 2.97
N MET A 67 -15.66 6.15 2.51
CA MET A 67 -15.21 5.12 3.44
C MET A 67 -13.88 5.51 4.09
N ASN A 68 -13.69 5.07 5.33
CA ASN A 68 -12.40 5.26 6.01
C ASN A 68 -11.38 4.22 5.55
N GLY A 69 -10.14 4.36 6.01
CA GLY A 69 -9.04 3.50 5.58
C GLY A 69 -9.22 2.03 5.95
N VAL A 70 -9.78 1.74 7.12
CA VAL A 70 -9.98 0.35 7.56
C VAL A 70 -11.08 -0.31 6.74
N GLU A 71 -12.16 0.39 6.43
CA GLU A 71 -13.20 -0.13 5.55
C GLU A 71 -12.65 -0.43 4.15
N ALA A 72 -11.82 0.47 3.61
CA ALA A 72 -11.18 0.26 2.33
C ALA A 72 -10.25 -0.96 2.38
N LEU A 73 -9.45 -1.08 3.45
CA LEU A 73 -8.57 -2.23 3.66
C LEU A 73 -9.36 -3.54 3.66
N ASP A 74 -10.46 -3.60 4.39
CA ASP A 74 -11.30 -4.80 4.46
C ASP A 74 -11.84 -5.19 3.08
N ARG A 75 -12.30 -4.23 2.31
CA ARG A 75 -12.83 -4.47 0.97
C ARG A 75 -11.75 -4.93 0.00
N ILE A 76 -10.57 -4.34 0.08
CA ILE A 76 -9.43 -4.74 -0.75
C ILE A 76 -9.06 -6.19 -0.43
N LYS A 77 -8.93 -6.52 0.86
CA LYS A 77 -8.54 -7.86 1.29
C LYS A 77 -9.59 -8.92 0.99
N ALA A 78 -10.87 -8.54 1.00
CA ALA A 78 -11.94 -9.46 0.64
C ALA A 78 -11.91 -9.82 -0.86
N ALA A 79 -11.62 -8.84 -1.72
CA ALA A 79 -11.60 -9.02 -3.17
C ALA A 79 -10.26 -9.55 -3.70
N TYR A 80 -9.15 -9.08 -3.12
CA TYR A 80 -7.79 -9.39 -3.56
C TYR A 80 -6.90 -9.68 -2.35
N PRO A 81 -7.04 -10.84 -1.72
CA PRO A 81 -6.34 -11.12 -0.44
C PRO A 81 -4.81 -11.14 -0.56
N ASP A 82 -4.28 -11.33 -1.76
CA ASP A 82 -2.84 -11.43 -1.97
C ASP A 82 -2.13 -10.09 -2.19
N ILE A 83 -2.89 -9.01 -2.39
CA ILE A 83 -2.28 -7.69 -2.56
C ILE A 83 -1.88 -7.14 -1.19
N PRO A 84 -0.58 -6.90 -0.95
CA PRO A 84 -0.16 -6.30 0.31
C PRO A 84 -0.60 -4.84 0.41
N VAL A 85 -1.16 -4.48 1.55
CA VAL A 85 -1.62 -3.13 1.84
C VAL A 85 -0.86 -2.60 3.04
N VAL A 86 -0.17 -1.46 2.84
CA VAL A 86 0.55 -0.76 3.90
C VAL A 86 -0.28 0.43 4.33
N MET A 87 -0.61 0.50 5.62
CA MET A 87 -1.38 1.60 6.17
C MET A 87 -0.47 2.78 6.51
N LEU A 88 -0.94 3.97 6.24
CA LEU A 88 -0.23 5.21 6.49
C LEU A 88 -1.12 6.13 7.31
N SER A 89 -0.62 6.68 8.42
CA SER A 89 -1.44 7.50 9.30
C SER A 89 -0.62 8.59 9.99
N SER A 90 -1.26 9.71 10.25
CA SER A 90 -0.67 10.77 11.07
C SER A 90 -0.68 10.44 12.56
N GLN A 91 -1.35 9.36 12.98
CA GLN A 91 -1.47 8.99 14.39
C GLN A 91 -0.37 8.02 14.79
N ASP A 92 0.40 8.41 15.79
CA ASP A 92 1.44 7.60 16.40
C ASP A 92 0.86 6.90 17.65
N LYS A 93 -0.16 6.06 17.44
CA LYS A 93 -0.82 5.31 18.50
C LYS A 93 -0.75 3.83 18.22
N ILE A 94 -0.31 3.09 19.21
CA ILE A 94 -0.15 1.65 19.10
C ILE A 94 -1.49 0.95 18.82
N ASP A 95 -2.58 1.47 19.40
CA ASP A 95 -3.93 0.91 19.21
C ASP A 95 -4.36 0.95 17.76
N VAL A 96 -4.05 2.05 17.05
CA VAL A 96 -4.36 2.21 15.63
C VAL A 96 -3.57 1.21 14.79
N ALA A 97 -2.27 1.07 15.08
CA ALA A 97 -1.42 0.11 14.40
C ALA A 97 -1.92 -1.33 14.61
N ILE A 98 -2.25 -1.70 15.83
CA ILE A 98 -2.78 -3.03 16.16
C ILE A 98 -4.08 -3.29 15.42
N ASN A 99 -4.99 -2.30 15.38
CA ASN A 99 -6.25 -2.43 14.66
C ASN A 99 -6.02 -2.70 13.17
N CYS A 100 -5.10 -1.97 12.55
CA CYS A 100 -4.76 -2.18 11.14
C CYS A 100 -4.22 -3.60 10.90
N MET A 101 -3.35 -4.09 11.79
CA MET A 101 -2.79 -5.43 11.66
C MET A 101 -3.85 -6.51 11.85
N HIS A 102 -4.83 -6.30 12.73
CA HIS A 102 -5.97 -7.21 12.88
C HIS A 102 -6.83 -7.29 11.61
N HIS A 103 -6.86 -6.21 10.83
CA HIS A 103 -7.56 -6.18 9.55
C HIS A 103 -6.67 -6.58 8.37
N ARG A 104 -5.57 -7.27 8.65
CA ARG A 104 -4.67 -7.87 7.65
C ARG A 104 -3.85 -6.88 6.85
N ALA A 105 -3.56 -5.70 7.39
CA ALA A 105 -2.55 -4.82 6.81
C ALA A 105 -1.19 -5.51 6.84
N PHE A 106 -0.39 -5.31 5.82
CA PHE A 106 0.96 -5.84 5.78
C PHE A 106 1.86 -5.12 6.80
N ASP A 107 1.71 -3.80 6.90
CA ASP A 107 2.47 -2.99 7.85
C ASP A 107 1.76 -1.66 8.07
N TYR A 108 2.27 -0.87 9.01
CA TYR A 108 1.73 0.41 9.41
C TYR A 108 2.88 1.41 9.52
N VAL A 109 2.72 2.58 8.88
CA VAL A 109 3.74 3.64 8.87
C VAL A 109 3.12 4.95 9.33
N VAL A 110 3.80 5.64 10.22
CA VAL A 110 3.39 6.98 10.67
C VAL A 110 3.88 8.02 9.67
N LYS A 111 3.01 8.96 9.30
CA LYS A 111 3.36 10.09 8.44
C LYS A 111 4.36 10.99 9.19
N SER A 112 5.62 10.90 8.80
CA SER A 112 6.73 11.63 9.41
C SER A 112 7.77 11.93 8.34
N GLU A 113 8.84 12.60 8.72
CA GLU A 113 9.96 12.89 7.80
C GLU A 113 10.62 11.61 7.27
N THR A 114 10.53 10.50 8.02
CA THR A 114 11.12 9.22 7.63
C THR A 114 10.12 8.28 6.95
N ALA A 115 8.88 8.71 6.71
CA ALA A 115 7.84 7.86 6.15
C ALA A 115 8.25 7.26 4.81
N PHE A 116 8.81 8.06 3.92
CA PHE A 116 9.23 7.58 2.60
C PHE A 116 10.27 6.48 2.70
N ILE A 117 11.27 6.66 3.53
CA ILE A 117 12.35 5.67 3.73
C ILE A 117 11.76 4.36 4.27
N ARG A 118 10.84 4.46 5.23
CA ARG A 118 10.14 3.31 5.79
C ARG A 118 9.32 2.57 4.75
N LEU A 119 8.57 3.31 3.94
CA LEU A 119 7.76 2.72 2.87
C LEU A 119 8.65 2.02 1.84
N GLN A 120 9.76 2.63 1.48
CA GLN A 120 10.73 2.04 0.56
C GLN A 120 11.27 0.70 1.07
N GLN A 121 11.64 0.64 2.34
CA GLN A 121 12.11 -0.58 2.97
C GLN A 121 11.03 -1.67 2.98
N ILE A 122 9.79 -1.30 3.29
CA ILE A 122 8.67 -2.23 3.32
C ILE A 122 8.40 -2.80 1.92
N ILE A 123 8.41 -1.95 0.90
CA ILE A 123 8.21 -2.38 -0.49
C ILE A 123 9.30 -3.34 -0.91
N THR A 124 10.57 -3.04 -0.58
CA THR A 124 11.69 -3.93 -0.84
C THR A 124 11.48 -5.29 -0.18
N ASN A 125 11.04 -5.29 1.07
CA ASN A 125 10.78 -6.53 1.81
C ASN A 125 9.63 -7.34 1.18
N ILE A 126 8.58 -6.67 0.73
CA ILE A 126 7.47 -7.33 0.02
C ILE A 126 7.99 -8.05 -1.23
N PHE A 127 8.82 -7.39 -2.02
CA PHE A 127 9.37 -7.98 -3.23
C PHE A 127 10.31 -9.14 -2.95
N ASN A 128 11.16 -9.02 -1.96
CA ASN A 128 12.04 -10.10 -1.54
C ASN A 128 11.23 -11.31 -1.06
N PHE A 129 10.17 -11.07 -0.30
CA PHE A 129 9.28 -12.14 0.18
C PHE A 129 8.61 -12.86 -0.99
N LYS A 130 8.06 -12.14 -1.95
CA LYS A 130 7.42 -12.73 -3.14
C LYS A 130 8.41 -13.53 -3.97
N LYS A 131 9.63 -13.04 -4.11
CA LYS A 131 10.69 -13.72 -4.84
C LYS A 131 11.08 -15.03 -4.16
N MET A 132 11.20 -15.02 -2.84
CA MET A 132 11.49 -16.21 -2.04
C MET A 132 10.37 -17.23 -2.15
N GLU A 133 9.13 -16.79 -2.11
CA GLU A 133 7.95 -17.64 -2.24
C GLU A 133 7.93 -18.34 -3.61
N LYS A 134 8.20 -17.63 -4.69
CA LYS A 134 8.30 -18.22 -6.03
C LYS A 134 9.42 -19.25 -6.12
N THR A 135 10.56 -18.95 -5.52
CA THR A 135 11.71 -19.86 -5.50
C THR A 135 11.38 -21.12 -4.72
N LEU A 136 10.75 -20.99 -3.57
CA LEU A 136 10.34 -22.13 -2.77
C LEU A 136 9.35 -23.02 -3.51
N ASN A 137 8.34 -22.41 -4.14
CA ASN A 137 7.35 -23.16 -4.94
C ASN A 137 8.01 -23.91 -6.09
N TRP A 138 8.98 -23.29 -6.74
CA TRP A 138 9.74 -23.94 -7.81
C TRP A 138 10.43 -25.22 -7.32
N TYR A 139 11.08 -25.16 -6.16
CA TYR A 139 11.73 -26.33 -5.57
C TYR A 139 10.72 -27.38 -5.13
N MET A 140 9.60 -26.98 -4.55
CA MET A 140 8.58 -27.91 -4.08
C MET A 140 7.91 -28.68 -5.22
N GLU A 141 7.71 -28.04 -6.37
CA GLU A 141 7.14 -28.68 -7.55
C GLU A 141 8.05 -29.76 -8.14
N ARG A 142 9.36 -29.72 -7.83
CA ARG A 142 10.36 -30.65 -8.34
C ARG A 142 10.78 -31.72 -7.33
N ALA A 143 10.25 -31.65 -6.15
CA ALA A 143 10.57 -32.60 -5.10
C ALA A 143 9.91 -33.96 -5.34
#